data_41ec05808afe4f12edbd6d64882add94
#
_entry.id   41ec05808afe4f12edbd6d64882add94
#
_cell.length_a   1.000
_cell.length_b   1.000
_cell.length_c   1.000
_cell.angle_alpha   90.00
_cell.angle_beta   90.00
_cell.angle_gamma   90.00
#
_symmetry.space_group_name_H-M   'P 1'
#
loop_
_entity.id
_entity.type
_entity.pdbx_description
1 polymer ?
#
loop_
_entity_poly.entity_id
_entity_poly.type
_entity_poly.pdbx_seq_one_letter_code
_entity_poly.pdbx_strand_id
1 'polypeptide(L)'
;MGVSALILDDAERQELAANLPEDGQLPYPVRREIRLALAESGQDRVRRLGELCARRVVPLWTAAFPDDDLPIAVMEQALAGGDDVEAALGRVRTHLDDVYDPEPPYRAAFAAGMACWAVANESFTGETYEPEADEEREFDPDFWPPCFFASAAAANGATWEEGSDNAARADFWRWYLLEAVPTARDGR
;
A
#
# COMPACT_ATOMS: atom_id res chain seq x y z
N MET A 1 16.63 -19.69 13.76
CA MET A 1 16.91 -19.22 12.39
C MET A 1 15.63 -18.53 11.95
N GLY A 2 15.67 -17.22 11.79
CA GLY A 2 14.44 -16.44 11.58
C GLY A 2 13.84 -16.67 10.19
N VAL A 3 12.55 -16.82 10.15
CA VAL A 3 11.70 -16.92 8.95
C VAL A 3 11.91 -15.73 8.00
N SER A 4 12.36 -14.59 8.55
CA SER A 4 12.52 -13.29 7.86
C SER A 4 13.48 -13.29 6.66
N ALA A 5 14.58 -14.07 6.69
CA ALA A 5 15.53 -14.11 5.57
C ALA A 5 15.02 -14.90 4.36
N LEU A 6 14.10 -15.85 4.57
CA LEU A 6 13.58 -16.77 3.56
C LEU A 6 12.49 -16.11 2.68
N ILE A 7 11.62 -15.29 3.26
CA ILE A 7 10.51 -14.64 2.52
C ILE A 7 11.01 -13.68 1.42
N LEU A 8 12.26 -13.25 1.49
CA LEU A 8 12.88 -12.44 0.45
C LEU A 8 13.62 -13.26 -0.62
N ASP A 9 13.64 -14.60 -0.51
CA ASP A 9 14.17 -15.48 -1.55
C ASP A 9 13.28 -15.48 -2.79
N ASP A 10 13.90 -15.53 -3.96
CA ASP A 10 13.21 -15.48 -5.25
C ASP A 10 12.25 -16.68 -5.44
N ALA A 11 12.65 -17.87 -4.99
CA ALA A 11 11.84 -19.09 -5.13
C ALA A 11 10.58 -19.03 -4.26
N GLU A 12 10.70 -18.56 -3.02
CA GLU A 12 9.55 -18.43 -2.12
C GLU A 12 8.57 -17.37 -2.60
N ARG A 13 9.06 -16.23 -3.12
CA ARG A 13 8.17 -15.22 -3.72
C ARG A 13 7.41 -15.76 -4.92
N GLN A 14 8.06 -16.57 -5.77
CA GLN A 14 7.40 -17.22 -6.89
C GLN A 14 6.34 -18.23 -6.43
N GLU A 15 6.63 -19.00 -5.38
CA GLU A 15 5.68 -19.95 -4.80
C GLU A 15 4.46 -19.22 -4.19
N LEU A 16 4.68 -18.16 -3.43
CA LEU A 16 3.60 -17.32 -2.89
C LEU A 16 2.75 -16.72 -4.01
N ALA A 17 3.38 -16.18 -5.05
CA ALA A 17 2.69 -15.59 -6.20
C ALA A 17 1.86 -16.60 -7.00
N ALA A 18 2.30 -17.86 -7.05
CA ALA A 18 1.57 -18.95 -7.72
C ALA A 18 0.41 -19.49 -6.88
N ASN A 19 0.47 -19.38 -5.55
CA ASN A 19 -0.47 -20.00 -4.61
C ASN A 19 -1.28 -18.96 -3.80
N LEU A 20 -1.62 -17.81 -4.40
CA LEU A 20 -2.51 -16.85 -3.75
C LEU A 20 -3.89 -17.47 -3.46
N PRO A 21 -4.54 -17.12 -2.33
CA PRO A 21 -5.89 -17.57 -2.00
C PRO A 21 -6.94 -17.22 -3.07
N GLU A 22 -8.12 -17.87 -3.01
CA GLU A 22 -9.21 -17.66 -3.98
C GLU A 22 -9.77 -16.23 -3.99
N ASP A 23 -9.70 -15.52 -2.87
CA ASP A 23 -10.06 -14.09 -2.76
C ASP A 23 -8.99 -13.16 -3.36
N GLY A 24 -7.89 -13.73 -3.85
CA GLY A 24 -6.76 -13.02 -4.44
C GLY A 24 -5.89 -12.26 -3.43
N GLN A 25 -6.18 -12.32 -2.14
CA GLN A 25 -5.47 -11.55 -1.11
C GLN A 25 -4.18 -12.23 -0.66
N LEU A 26 -3.06 -11.53 -0.69
CA LEU A 26 -1.86 -11.95 0.02
C LEU A 26 -2.10 -11.76 1.53
N PRO A 27 -2.02 -12.83 2.37
CA PRO A 27 -2.31 -12.73 3.80
C PRO A 27 -1.51 -11.65 4.51
N TYR A 28 -2.13 -10.94 5.47
CA TYR A 28 -1.47 -9.86 6.21
C TYR A 28 -0.19 -10.33 6.92
N PRO A 29 -0.14 -11.49 7.61
CA PRO A 29 1.09 -11.96 8.25
C PRO A 29 2.28 -12.09 7.27
N VAL A 30 2.03 -12.53 6.03
CA VAL A 30 3.06 -12.65 5.00
C VAL A 30 3.56 -11.26 4.58
N ARG A 31 2.65 -10.30 4.37
CA ARG A 31 3.03 -8.91 4.01
C ARG A 31 3.80 -8.24 5.15
N ARG A 32 3.36 -8.45 6.38
CA ARG A 32 4.02 -7.98 7.59
C ARG A 32 5.47 -8.48 7.67
N GLU A 33 5.70 -9.78 7.50
CA GLU A 33 7.04 -10.36 7.51
C GLU A 33 7.94 -9.78 6.40
N ILE A 34 7.42 -9.59 5.18
CA ILE A 34 8.16 -8.96 4.08
C ILE A 34 8.57 -7.53 4.47
N ARG A 35 7.64 -6.73 5.03
CA ARG A 35 7.91 -5.34 5.40
C ARG A 35 8.89 -5.25 6.56
N LEU A 36 8.77 -6.10 7.57
CA LEU A 36 9.72 -6.17 8.68
C LEU A 36 11.13 -6.58 8.19
N ALA A 37 11.25 -7.55 7.30
CA ALA A 37 12.53 -7.95 6.73
C ALA A 37 13.19 -6.82 5.90
N LEU A 38 12.39 -6.04 5.18
CA LEU A 38 12.88 -4.84 4.49
C LEU A 38 13.32 -3.77 5.50
N ALA A 39 12.55 -3.55 6.58
CA ALA A 39 12.87 -2.58 7.63
C ALA A 39 14.19 -2.92 8.34
N GLU A 40 14.46 -4.19 8.63
CA GLU A 40 15.74 -4.66 9.16
C GLU A 40 16.92 -4.31 8.23
N SER A 41 16.66 -4.25 6.93
CA SER A 41 17.66 -3.89 5.91
C SER A 41 17.77 -2.39 5.67
N GLY A 42 16.83 -1.60 6.19
CA GLY A 42 16.76 -0.13 6.15
C GLY A 42 15.35 0.40 5.87
N GLN A 43 14.92 1.39 6.66
CA GLN A 43 13.59 2.02 6.54
C GLN A 43 13.32 2.59 5.14
N ASP A 44 14.35 3.07 4.44
CA ASP A 44 14.23 3.54 3.06
C ASP A 44 13.67 2.49 2.10
N ARG A 45 13.92 1.20 2.37
CA ARG A 45 13.42 0.09 1.55
C ARG A 45 11.91 -0.13 1.74
N VAL A 46 11.42 -0.04 2.97
CA VAL A 46 9.98 -0.12 3.25
C VAL A 46 9.26 1.06 2.64
N ARG A 47 9.80 2.28 2.83
CA ARG A 47 9.28 3.50 2.22
C ARG A 47 9.23 3.39 0.69
N ARG A 48 10.30 2.87 0.07
CA ARG A 48 10.34 2.63 -1.38
C ARG A 48 9.28 1.64 -1.83
N LEU A 49 9.05 0.56 -1.08
CA LEU A 49 7.99 -0.40 -1.35
C LEU A 49 6.60 0.25 -1.30
N GLY A 50 6.33 1.06 -0.27
CA GLY A 50 5.10 1.84 -0.15
C GLY A 50 4.90 2.78 -1.33
N GLU A 51 5.94 3.54 -1.69
CA GLU A 51 5.95 4.43 -2.85
C GLU A 51 5.60 3.70 -4.15
N LEU A 52 6.23 2.56 -4.42
CA LEU A 52 5.96 1.75 -5.61
C LEU A 52 4.48 1.32 -5.66
N CYS A 53 3.92 0.88 -4.52
CA CYS A 53 2.53 0.50 -4.42
C CYS A 53 1.58 1.67 -4.71
N ALA A 54 1.80 2.83 -4.09
CA ALA A 54 0.97 4.01 -4.32
C ALA A 54 1.05 4.50 -5.78
N ARG A 55 2.26 4.62 -6.34
CA ARG A 55 2.46 5.05 -7.74
C ARG A 55 1.78 4.15 -8.76
N ARG A 56 1.67 2.84 -8.49
CA ARG A 56 0.98 1.90 -9.37
C ARG A 56 -0.50 2.23 -9.52
N VAL A 57 -1.13 2.78 -8.49
CA VAL A 57 -2.57 3.06 -8.46
C VAL A 57 -2.93 4.54 -8.59
N VAL A 58 -1.96 5.45 -8.54
CA VAL A 58 -2.15 6.89 -8.80
C VAL A 58 -2.98 7.16 -10.07
N PRO A 59 -2.83 6.42 -11.20
CA PRO A 59 -3.68 6.64 -12.38
C PRO A 59 -5.18 6.49 -12.12
N LEU A 60 -5.60 5.73 -11.11
CA LEU A 60 -7.02 5.60 -10.74
C LEU A 60 -7.54 6.89 -10.10
N TRP A 61 -6.72 7.54 -9.26
CA TRP A 61 -7.04 8.86 -8.71
C TRP A 61 -7.16 9.91 -9.80
N THR A 62 -6.12 10.05 -10.63
CA THR A 62 -6.08 11.06 -11.71
C THR A 62 -7.19 10.87 -12.75
N ALA A 63 -7.65 9.65 -12.97
CA ALA A 63 -8.76 9.38 -13.89
C ALA A 63 -10.12 9.83 -13.31
N ALA A 64 -10.32 9.67 -12.00
CA ALA A 64 -11.55 10.08 -11.32
C ALA A 64 -11.57 11.58 -10.97
N PHE A 65 -10.40 12.13 -10.62
CA PHE A 65 -10.20 13.50 -10.17
C PHE A 65 -9.06 14.20 -10.95
N PRO A 66 -9.28 14.55 -12.25
CA PRO A 66 -8.21 15.02 -13.13
C PRO A 66 -7.61 16.39 -12.73
N ASP A 67 -8.38 17.20 -11.98
CA ASP A 67 -7.94 18.53 -11.52
C ASP A 67 -7.51 18.54 -10.04
N ASP A 68 -7.38 17.36 -9.44
CA ASP A 68 -7.04 17.21 -8.02
C ASP A 68 -5.82 16.31 -7.85
N ASP A 69 -4.70 16.92 -7.49
CA ASP A 69 -3.43 16.26 -7.23
C ASP A 69 -3.05 16.20 -5.74
N LEU A 70 -3.94 16.64 -4.84
CA LEU A 70 -3.63 16.84 -3.43
C LEU A 70 -2.99 15.62 -2.74
N PRO A 71 -3.54 14.39 -2.84
CA PRO A 71 -2.90 13.23 -2.20
C PRO A 71 -1.51 12.92 -2.77
N ILE A 72 -1.33 13.12 -4.07
CA ILE A 72 -0.06 12.88 -4.77
C ILE A 72 0.97 13.92 -4.34
N ALA A 73 0.61 15.21 -4.32
CA ALA A 73 1.49 16.29 -3.94
C ALA A 73 2.00 16.15 -2.51
N VAL A 74 1.13 15.72 -1.56
CA VAL A 74 1.53 15.50 -0.17
C VAL A 74 2.42 14.28 -0.02
N MET A 75 2.18 13.19 -0.77
CA MET A 75 3.10 12.05 -0.84
C MET A 75 4.49 12.51 -1.32
N GLU A 76 4.57 13.27 -2.43
CA GLU A 76 5.83 13.77 -2.97
C GLU A 76 6.55 14.69 -1.99
N GLN A 77 5.81 15.59 -1.31
CA GLN A 77 6.35 16.48 -0.29
C GLN A 77 6.97 15.69 0.87
N ALA A 78 6.28 14.66 1.36
CA ALA A 78 6.77 13.82 2.47
C ALA A 78 8.00 13.01 2.06
N LEU A 79 8.01 12.44 0.85
CA LEU A 79 9.16 11.70 0.31
C LEU A 79 10.39 12.59 0.12
N ALA A 80 10.19 13.87 -0.20
CA ALA A 80 11.27 14.86 -0.32
C ALA A 80 11.77 15.39 1.04
N GLY A 81 11.16 14.99 2.17
CA GLY A 81 11.49 15.51 3.49
C GLY A 81 11.09 16.98 3.68
N GLY A 82 9.99 17.39 3.07
CA GLY A 82 9.50 18.78 3.14
C GLY A 82 8.98 19.17 4.52
N ASP A 83 8.88 20.47 4.77
CA ASP A 83 8.29 21.05 5.97
C ASP A 83 6.75 20.95 5.93
N ASP A 84 6.10 21.09 7.08
CA ASP A 84 4.63 21.14 7.24
C ASP A 84 3.86 19.88 6.81
N VAL A 85 4.53 18.70 6.72
CA VAL A 85 3.91 17.44 6.32
C VAL A 85 2.76 17.05 7.23
N GLU A 86 2.87 17.25 8.55
CA GLU A 86 1.80 16.93 9.53
C GLU A 86 0.49 17.65 9.19
N ALA A 87 0.54 18.95 8.98
CA ALA A 87 -0.63 19.73 8.61
C ALA A 87 -1.19 19.34 7.23
N ALA A 88 -0.31 18.97 6.31
CA ALA A 88 -0.70 18.47 4.98
C ALA A 88 -1.40 17.12 5.06
N LEU A 89 -0.93 16.19 5.89
CA LEU A 89 -1.57 14.90 6.15
C LEU A 89 -3.00 15.06 6.67
N GLY A 90 -3.22 15.96 7.63
CA GLY A 90 -4.56 16.24 8.15
C GLY A 90 -5.51 16.79 7.06
N ARG A 91 -5.01 17.70 6.22
CA ARG A 91 -5.81 18.24 5.10
C ARG A 91 -6.20 17.15 4.08
N VAL A 92 -5.23 16.31 3.69
CA VAL A 92 -5.49 15.20 2.75
C VAL A 92 -6.50 14.22 3.35
N ARG A 93 -6.36 13.87 4.62
CA ARG A 93 -7.27 12.91 5.27
C ARG A 93 -8.72 13.44 5.26
N THR A 94 -8.90 14.71 5.65
CA THR A 94 -10.21 15.37 5.58
C THR A 94 -10.75 15.40 4.15
N HIS A 95 -9.92 15.77 3.18
CA HIS A 95 -10.29 15.83 1.78
C HIS A 95 -10.72 14.46 1.22
N LEU A 96 -9.99 13.40 1.56
CA LEU A 96 -10.34 12.04 1.15
C LEU A 96 -11.69 11.61 1.71
N ASP A 97 -11.99 11.94 2.98
CA ASP A 97 -13.30 11.67 3.58
C ASP A 97 -14.43 12.46 2.88
N ASP A 98 -14.16 13.70 2.48
CA ASP A 98 -15.14 14.56 1.78
C ASP A 98 -15.47 14.07 0.35
N VAL A 99 -14.51 13.44 -0.34
CA VAL A 99 -14.69 12.94 -1.73
C VAL A 99 -15.03 11.46 -1.79
N TYR A 100 -15.13 10.78 -0.65
CA TYR A 100 -15.45 9.36 -0.61
C TYR A 100 -16.83 9.08 -1.23
N ASP A 101 -16.85 8.16 -2.21
CA ASP A 101 -18.06 7.61 -2.79
C ASP A 101 -17.85 6.09 -2.96
N PRO A 102 -18.78 5.25 -2.46
CA PRO A 102 -18.67 3.80 -2.57
C PRO A 102 -18.84 3.26 -4.00
N GLU A 103 -19.35 4.10 -4.92
CA GLU A 103 -19.58 3.68 -6.31
C GLU A 103 -18.30 3.77 -7.16
N PRO A 104 -18.10 2.83 -8.11
CA PRO A 104 -17.01 2.94 -9.07
C PRO A 104 -17.19 4.17 -10.00
N PRO A 105 -16.11 4.87 -10.38
CA PRO A 105 -14.69 4.57 -10.09
C PRO A 105 -14.18 5.19 -8.79
N TYR A 106 -15.01 5.91 -8.04
CA TYR A 106 -14.59 6.75 -6.91
C TYR A 106 -14.06 5.93 -5.72
N ARG A 107 -14.64 4.75 -5.45
CA ARG A 107 -14.13 3.85 -4.41
C ARG A 107 -12.66 3.43 -4.66
N ALA A 108 -12.33 3.06 -5.90
CA ALA A 108 -10.96 2.73 -6.27
C ALA A 108 -10.03 3.95 -6.19
N ALA A 109 -10.51 5.12 -6.60
CA ALA A 109 -9.78 6.37 -6.51
C ALA A 109 -9.52 6.76 -5.04
N PHE A 110 -10.53 6.67 -4.17
CA PHE A 110 -10.35 6.90 -2.73
C PHE A 110 -9.25 6.00 -2.15
N ALA A 111 -9.27 4.70 -2.45
CA ALA A 111 -8.24 3.78 -1.98
C ALA A 111 -6.84 4.13 -2.54
N ALA A 112 -6.76 4.63 -3.79
CA ALA A 112 -5.51 5.14 -4.36
C ALA A 112 -5.01 6.41 -3.65
N GLY A 113 -5.89 7.33 -3.30
CA GLY A 113 -5.59 8.51 -2.47
C GLY A 113 -5.11 8.12 -1.08
N MET A 114 -5.78 7.13 -0.45
CA MET A 114 -5.34 6.57 0.85
C MET A 114 -3.97 5.90 0.76
N ALA A 115 -3.62 5.24 -0.35
CA ALA A 115 -2.28 4.70 -0.54
C ALA A 115 -1.21 5.81 -0.56
N CYS A 116 -1.48 6.95 -1.20
CA CYS A 116 -0.59 8.13 -1.17
C CYS A 116 -0.48 8.72 0.24
N TRP A 117 -1.61 8.87 0.94
CA TRP A 117 -1.65 9.35 2.31
C TRP A 117 -0.83 8.44 3.25
N ALA A 118 -0.98 7.12 3.15
CA ALA A 118 -0.26 6.16 3.97
C ALA A 118 1.27 6.22 3.75
N VAL A 119 1.74 6.39 2.50
CA VAL A 119 3.16 6.63 2.21
C VAL A 119 3.65 7.91 2.86
N ALA A 120 2.88 8.99 2.77
CA ALA A 120 3.24 10.26 3.39
C ALA A 120 3.29 10.16 4.92
N ASN A 121 2.34 9.47 5.54
CA ASN A 121 2.28 9.23 6.97
C ASN A 121 3.46 8.39 7.47
N GLU A 122 3.77 7.27 6.81
CA GLU A 122 4.96 6.45 7.15
C GLU A 122 6.27 7.23 6.95
N SER A 123 6.35 8.08 5.92
CA SER A 123 7.53 8.91 5.68
C SER A 123 7.70 9.99 6.75
N PHE A 124 6.61 10.56 7.24
CA PHE A 124 6.60 11.58 8.30
C PHE A 124 6.95 10.98 9.66
N THR A 125 6.35 9.86 10.04
CA THR A 125 6.62 9.20 11.33
C THR A 125 8.01 8.58 11.38
N GLY A 126 8.57 8.19 10.23
CA GLY A 126 9.87 7.53 10.14
C GLY A 126 9.89 6.09 10.65
N GLU A 127 8.73 5.57 11.04
CA GLU A 127 8.57 4.24 11.63
C GLU A 127 7.60 3.40 10.79
N THR A 128 7.90 2.11 10.69
CA THR A 128 6.99 1.13 10.11
C THR A 128 6.21 0.47 11.25
N TYR A 129 4.92 0.74 11.31
CA TYR A 129 4.02 0.10 12.27
C TYR A 129 3.45 -1.19 11.67
N GLU A 130 3.75 -2.30 12.30
CA GLU A 130 3.33 -3.64 11.86
C GLU A 130 2.81 -4.44 13.06
N PRO A 131 1.54 -4.26 13.46
CA PRO A 131 0.96 -4.96 14.60
C PRO A 131 0.92 -6.48 14.37
N GLU A 132 0.90 -7.24 15.46
CA GLU A 132 0.57 -8.67 15.40
C GLU A 132 -0.93 -8.82 15.26
N ALA A 133 -1.37 -9.24 14.07
CA ALA A 133 -2.76 -9.42 13.68
C ALA A 133 -2.84 -10.50 12.59
N ASP A 134 -4.01 -11.06 12.39
CA ASP A 134 -4.27 -11.97 11.27
C ASP A 134 -4.75 -11.22 10.03
N GLU A 135 -5.45 -10.09 10.22
CA GLU A 135 -5.95 -9.24 9.14
C GLU A 135 -6.01 -7.75 9.54
N GLU A 136 -6.05 -6.85 8.55
CA GLU A 136 -6.05 -5.39 8.77
C GLU A 136 -7.25 -4.90 9.57
N ARG A 137 -8.40 -5.58 9.52
CA ARG A 137 -9.59 -5.18 10.28
C ARG A 137 -9.43 -5.24 11.79
N GLU A 138 -8.36 -5.85 12.30
CA GLU A 138 -8.09 -5.98 13.72
C GLU A 138 -7.45 -4.73 14.33
N PHE A 139 -7.01 -3.77 13.50
CA PHE A 139 -6.42 -2.53 13.97
C PHE A 139 -6.92 -1.31 13.18
N ASP A 140 -6.61 -0.11 13.69
CA ASP A 140 -7.10 1.14 13.16
C ASP A 140 -6.68 1.34 11.68
N PRO A 141 -7.62 1.71 10.79
CA PRO A 141 -7.34 1.97 9.38
C PRO A 141 -6.23 3.01 9.12
N ASP A 142 -5.99 3.92 10.03
CA ASP A 142 -4.92 4.91 9.91
C ASP A 142 -3.51 4.29 10.00
N PHE A 143 -3.42 3.01 10.39
CA PHE A 143 -2.19 2.23 10.40
C PHE A 143 -2.13 1.16 9.30
N TRP A 144 -3.11 1.10 8.42
CA TRP A 144 -3.04 0.16 7.30
C TRP A 144 -1.93 0.55 6.32
N PRO A 145 -1.13 -0.43 5.87
CA PRO A 145 0.02 -0.13 5.04
C PRO A 145 -0.36 0.31 3.62
N PRO A 146 0.50 1.10 2.95
CA PRO A 146 0.26 1.57 1.57
C PRO A 146 -0.09 0.44 0.58
N CYS A 147 0.52 -0.73 0.73
CA CYS A 147 0.26 -1.89 -0.13
C CYS A 147 -1.16 -2.44 0.01
N PHE A 148 -1.77 -2.34 1.21
CA PHE A 148 -3.17 -2.73 1.40
C PHE A 148 -4.10 -1.81 0.62
N PHE A 149 -3.99 -0.49 0.82
CA PHE A 149 -4.80 0.48 0.09
C PHE A 149 -4.60 0.37 -1.42
N ALA A 150 -3.37 0.17 -1.88
CA ALA A 150 -3.09 -0.01 -3.31
C ALA A 150 -3.73 -1.29 -3.86
N SER A 151 -3.76 -2.40 -3.12
CA SER A 151 -4.44 -3.62 -3.54
C SER A 151 -5.96 -3.43 -3.59
N ALA A 152 -6.53 -2.71 -2.62
CA ALA A 152 -7.95 -2.35 -2.61
C ALA A 152 -8.31 -1.44 -3.79
N ALA A 153 -7.45 -0.47 -4.11
CA ALA A 153 -7.62 0.37 -5.30
C ALA A 153 -7.64 -0.45 -6.59
N ALA A 154 -6.66 -1.35 -6.76
CA ALA A 154 -6.56 -2.21 -7.94
C ALA A 154 -7.77 -3.13 -8.12
N ALA A 155 -8.34 -3.61 -7.01
CA ALA A 155 -9.49 -4.52 -6.97
C ALA A 155 -10.85 -3.80 -6.87
N ASN A 156 -10.89 -2.47 -6.88
CA ASN A 156 -12.09 -1.68 -6.63
C ASN A 156 -12.78 -2.05 -5.30
N GLY A 157 -11.99 -2.29 -4.26
CA GLY A 157 -12.45 -2.57 -2.90
C GLY A 157 -11.62 -3.60 -2.14
N ALA A 158 -11.78 -3.63 -0.83
CA ALA A 158 -11.18 -4.63 0.05
C ALA A 158 -11.88 -6.00 -0.12
N THR A 159 -11.33 -7.06 0.47
CA THR A 159 -11.89 -8.43 0.37
C THR A 159 -13.29 -8.57 0.93
N TRP A 160 -13.65 -7.75 1.90
CA TRP A 160 -14.97 -7.75 2.55
C TRP A 160 -15.97 -6.80 1.90
N GLU A 161 -15.59 -6.08 0.85
CA GLU A 161 -16.47 -5.17 0.12
C GLU A 161 -17.10 -5.87 -1.08
N GLU A 162 -18.41 -5.72 -1.20
CA GLU A 162 -19.16 -6.30 -2.31
C GLU A 162 -18.71 -5.70 -3.66
N GLY A 163 -18.58 -6.56 -4.66
CA GLY A 163 -18.21 -6.16 -6.01
C GLY A 163 -16.69 -5.90 -6.20
N SER A 164 -15.85 -6.28 -5.23
CA SER A 164 -14.40 -6.24 -5.41
C SER A 164 -13.93 -7.31 -6.42
N ASP A 165 -12.88 -7.00 -7.18
CA ASP A 165 -12.28 -7.87 -8.20
C ASP A 165 -11.12 -8.68 -7.65
N ASN A 166 -11.37 -9.95 -7.31
CA ASN A 166 -10.35 -10.86 -6.77
C ASN A 166 -9.22 -11.15 -7.78
N ALA A 167 -9.50 -11.14 -9.09
CA ALA A 167 -8.48 -11.39 -10.09
C ALA A 167 -7.52 -10.20 -10.20
N ALA A 168 -8.05 -8.97 -10.22
CA ALA A 168 -7.24 -7.75 -10.21
C ALA A 168 -6.41 -7.64 -8.92
N ARG A 169 -6.97 -8.05 -7.77
CA ARG A 169 -6.23 -8.13 -6.49
C ARG A 169 -5.09 -9.13 -6.57
N ALA A 170 -5.34 -10.33 -7.09
CA ALA A 170 -4.30 -11.34 -7.26
C ALA A 170 -3.19 -10.86 -8.20
N ASP A 171 -3.52 -10.16 -9.28
CA ASP A 171 -2.53 -9.58 -10.19
C ASP A 171 -1.69 -8.48 -9.53
N PHE A 172 -2.29 -7.65 -8.66
CA PHE A 172 -1.54 -6.70 -7.86
C PHE A 172 -0.54 -7.41 -6.94
N TRP A 173 -0.95 -8.45 -6.21
CA TRP A 173 -0.06 -9.15 -5.28
C TRP A 173 1.02 -9.98 -5.99
N ARG A 174 0.76 -10.52 -7.18
CA ARG A 174 1.81 -11.13 -8.02
C ARG A 174 2.87 -10.10 -8.39
N TRP A 175 2.46 -8.93 -8.87
CA TRP A 175 3.37 -7.83 -9.14
C TRP A 175 4.14 -7.39 -7.89
N TYR A 176 3.45 -7.24 -6.75
CA TYR A 176 4.07 -6.88 -5.48
C TYR A 176 5.21 -7.84 -5.12
N LEU A 177 4.96 -9.15 -5.16
CA LEU A 177 5.93 -10.18 -4.83
C LEU A 177 7.07 -10.28 -5.84
N LEU A 178 6.79 -10.19 -7.14
CA LEU A 178 7.74 -10.49 -8.20
C LEU A 178 8.52 -9.27 -8.70
N GLU A 179 7.98 -8.06 -8.52
CA GLU A 179 8.59 -6.83 -9.04
C GLU A 179 8.83 -5.79 -7.94
N ALA A 180 7.81 -5.41 -7.15
CA ALA A 180 7.95 -4.32 -6.19
C ALA A 180 8.91 -4.67 -5.04
N VAL A 181 8.77 -5.83 -4.41
CA VAL A 181 9.63 -6.29 -3.32
C VAL A 181 11.10 -6.39 -3.76
N PRO A 182 11.47 -7.05 -4.89
CA PRO A 182 12.84 -7.05 -5.38
C PRO A 182 13.38 -5.64 -5.67
N THR A 183 12.57 -4.78 -6.31
CA THR A 183 12.97 -3.41 -6.62
C THR A 183 13.27 -2.60 -5.35
N ALA A 184 12.42 -2.70 -4.34
CA ALA A 184 12.60 -2.03 -3.05
C ALA A 184 13.82 -2.57 -2.30
N ARG A 185 14.02 -3.90 -2.30
CA ARG A 185 15.18 -4.57 -1.70
C ARG A 185 16.49 -4.11 -2.32
N ASP A 186 16.55 -4.01 -3.64
CA ASP A 186 17.76 -3.68 -4.39
C ASP A 186 18.06 -2.17 -4.40
N GLY A 187 17.16 -1.32 -3.89
CA GLY A 187 17.31 0.14 -3.85
C GLY A 187 17.26 0.80 -5.23
N ARG A 188 16.55 0.20 -6.19
CA ARG A 188 16.40 0.70 -7.57
C ARG A 188 15.11 1.50 -7.76
#